data_599fff02581c33af5856d566b4d5b8f7
#
_entry.id   599fff02581c33af5856d566b4d5b8f7
#
_cell.length_a   1.000
_cell.length_b   1.000
_cell.length_c   1.000
_cell.angle_alpha   90.00
_cell.angle_beta   90.00
_cell.angle_gamma   90.00
#
_symmetry.space_group_name_H-M   'P 1'
#
loop_
_entity.id
_entity.type
_entity.pdbx_description
1 polymer ?
#
loop_
_entity_poly.entity_id
_entity_poly.type
_entity_poly.pdbx_seq_one_letter_code
_entity_poly.pdbx_strand_id
1 'polypeptide(L)'
;MSKRNVGVLGEEEVIKKVRCPNCGRKLMLLPSSYPLVDVQCTGCLFRAQIKTQLTEPRDTIFGAGWDILEKTLKAGYQIPPLIVNFKSKNKQQIRFYPFIPKRNIKKRVLSRTAKRANYKMFNYVGLSKLPYFILYES
;
A
#
# COMPACT_ATOMS: atom_id res chain seq x y z
N MET A 1 -22.51 -6.47 2.79
CA MET A 1 -21.24 -6.51 2.05
C MET A 1 -20.10 -6.83 3.01
N SER A 2 -19.24 -7.74 2.69
CA SER A 2 -18.20 -8.16 3.60
C SER A 2 -17.08 -7.15 3.69
N LYS A 3 -16.40 -7.10 4.85
CA LYS A 3 -15.32 -6.14 5.11
C LYS A 3 -14.12 -6.33 4.18
N ARG A 4 -13.89 -7.54 3.66
CA ARG A 4 -12.79 -7.78 2.73
C ARG A 4 -12.88 -6.94 1.47
N ASN A 5 -14.08 -6.46 1.17
CA ASN A 5 -14.32 -5.72 -0.07
C ASN A 5 -13.71 -4.33 -0.07
N VAL A 6 -13.39 -3.76 1.09
CA VAL A 6 -12.72 -2.45 1.15
C VAL A 6 -11.37 -2.49 0.42
N GLY A 7 -10.54 -3.47 0.75
CA GLY A 7 -9.24 -3.61 0.11
C GLY A 7 -9.35 -3.96 -1.36
N VAL A 8 -10.20 -4.94 -1.70
CA VAL A 8 -10.40 -5.38 -3.09
C VAL A 8 -10.95 -4.25 -3.96
N LEU A 9 -11.99 -3.57 -3.46
CA LEU A 9 -12.60 -2.45 -4.19
C LEU A 9 -11.63 -1.28 -4.35
N GLY A 10 -10.84 -1.01 -3.32
CA GLY A 10 -9.84 0.04 -3.37
C GLY A 10 -8.76 -0.24 -4.39
N GLU A 11 -8.30 -1.49 -4.49
CA GLU A 11 -7.33 -1.89 -5.51
C GLU A 11 -7.91 -1.77 -6.91
N GLU A 12 -9.16 -2.21 -7.10
CA GLU A 12 -9.83 -2.09 -8.38
C GLU A 12 -10.01 -0.63 -8.81
N GLU A 13 -10.31 0.25 -7.87
CA GLU A 13 -10.40 1.68 -8.15
C GLU A 13 -9.07 2.24 -8.63
N VAL A 14 -7.98 1.82 -8.02
CA VAL A 14 -6.65 2.30 -8.41
C VAL A 14 -6.37 1.93 -9.86
N ILE A 15 -6.57 0.68 -10.24
CA ILE A 15 -6.28 0.28 -11.62
C ILE A 15 -7.21 0.91 -12.64
N LYS A 16 -8.41 1.33 -12.23
CA LYS A 16 -9.33 2.06 -13.12
C LYS A 16 -8.95 3.52 -13.31
N LYS A 17 -8.54 4.17 -12.22
CA LYS A 17 -8.34 5.62 -12.20
C LYS A 17 -6.90 6.04 -12.45
N VAL A 18 -5.94 5.14 -12.28
CA VAL A 18 -4.52 5.46 -12.29
C VAL A 18 -3.82 4.68 -13.39
N ARG A 19 -2.92 5.36 -14.09
CA ARG A 19 -1.99 4.73 -15.02
C ARG A 19 -0.63 4.57 -14.37
N CYS A 20 0.23 3.76 -14.96
CA CYS A 20 1.58 3.57 -14.46
C CYS A 20 2.30 4.91 -14.34
N PRO A 21 2.80 5.28 -13.15
CA PRO A 21 3.52 6.54 -12.99
C PRO A 21 4.84 6.57 -13.72
N ASN A 22 5.35 5.42 -14.14
CA ASN A 22 6.63 5.34 -14.86
C ASN A 22 6.46 5.47 -16.38
N CYS A 23 5.48 4.78 -16.96
CA CYS A 23 5.37 4.75 -18.44
C CYS A 23 3.98 5.10 -18.98
N GLY A 24 2.99 5.31 -18.12
CA GLY A 24 1.65 5.72 -18.52
C GLY A 24 0.74 4.62 -19.01
N ARG A 25 1.19 3.37 -19.02
CA ARG A 25 0.35 2.25 -19.44
C ARG A 25 -0.56 1.77 -18.32
N LYS A 26 -1.46 0.87 -18.64
CA LYS A 26 -2.39 0.34 -17.65
C LYS A 26 -1.68 -0.47 -16.58
N LEU A 27 -2.24 -0.45 -15.38
CA LEU A 27 -1.83 -1.30 -14.28
C LEU A 27 -2.72 -2.53 -14.23
N MET A 28 -2.19 -3.65 -13.76
CA MET A 28 -2.95 -4.88 -13.56
C MET A 28 -2.75 -5.38 -12.14
N LEU A 29 -3.80 -5.98 -11.57
CA LEU A 29 -3.69 -6.59 -10.26
C LEU A 29 -2.95 -7.91 -10.35
N LEU A 30 -2.09 -8.16 -9.36
CA LEU A 30 -1.42 -9.43 -9.21
C LEU A 30 -2.30 -10.38 -8.38
N PRO A 31 -2.06 -11.71 -8.44
CA PRO A 31 -2.80 -12.65 -7.60
C PRO A 31 -2.70 -12.27 -6.13
N SER A 32 -3.77 -12.50 -5.37
CA SER A 32 -3.82 -12.14 -3.95
C SER A 32 -2.74 -12.80 -3.11
N SER A 33 -2.20 -13.92 -3.56
CA SER A 33 -1.12 -14.63 -2.88
C SER A 33 0.27 -14.09 -3.21
N TYR A 34 0.39 -13.15 -4.12
CA TYR A 34 1.68 -12.59 -4.51
C TYR A 34 2.23 -11.73 -3.37
N PRO A 35 3.46 -12.03 -2.88
CA PRO A 35 3.95 -11.34 -1.68
C PRO A 35 4.31 -9.88 -1.95
N LEU A 36 3.95 -9.02 -1.01
CA LEU A 36 4.36 -7.62 -0.86
C LEU A 36 3.94 -6.64 -1.96
N VAL A 37 3.57 -7.09 -3.15
CA VAL A 37 3.10 -6.18 -4.21
C VAL A 37 1.73 -6.62 -4.70
N ASP A 38 0.91 -5.64 -5.04
CA ASP A 38 -0.48 -5.87 -5.43
C ASP A 38 -0.73 -5.57 -6.90
N VAL A 39 0.12 -4.76 -7.50
CA VAL A 39 -0.11 -4.26 -8.85
C VAL A 39 1.20 -4.25 -9.64
N GLN A 40 1.06 -4.45 -10.94
CA GLN A 40 2.18 -4.40 -11.88
C GLN A 40 1.73 -3.67 -13.14
N CYS A 41 2.66 -2.94 -13.74
CA CYS A 41 2.43 -2.31 -15.03
C CYS A 41 2.36 -3.38 -16.13
N THR A 42 1.50 -3.16 -17.12
CA THR A 42 1.38 -4.06 -18.27
C THR A 42 2.51 -3.88 -19.28
N GLY A 43 3.30 -2.83 -19.16
CA GLY A 43 4.32 -2.52 -20.15
C GLY A 43 5.73 -2.21 -19.63
N CYS A 44 5.91 -2.14 -18.32
CA CYS A 44 7.25 -1.92 -17.75
C CYS A 44 7.40 -2.68 -16.43
N LEU A 45 8.54 -2.52 -15.76
CA LEU A 45 8.83 -3.26 -14.53
C LEU A 45 8.22 -2.64 -13.27
N PHE A 46 7.42 -1.60 -13.41
CA PHE A 46 6.82 -0.95 -12.25
C PHE A 46 5.92 -1.93 -11.48
N ARG A 47 6.14 -2.00 -10.18
CA ARG A 47 5.32 -2.77 -9.23
C ARG A 47 5.15 -1.95 -7.98
N ALA A 48 4.01 -2.12 -7.31
CA ALA A 48 3.73 -1.39 -6.07
C ALA A 48 2.76 -2.16 -5.19
N GLN A 49 2.80 -1.83 -3.91
CA GLN A 49 1.78 -2.26 -2.97
C GLN A 49 0.67 -1.21 -2.94
N ILE A 50 -0.57 -1.66 -2.77
CA ILE A 50 -1.72 -0.76 -2.66
C ILE A 50 -2.31 -0.89 -1.26
N LYS A 51 -2.56 0.25 -0.62
CA LYS A 51 -3.29 0.32 0.64
C LYS A 51 -4.47 1.26 0.46
N THR A 52 -5.61 0.90 1.04
CA THR A 52 -6.81 1.74 1.03
C THR A 52 -7.11 2.18 2.44
N GLN A 53 -7.29 3.48 2.63
CA GLN A 53 -7.62 4.09 3.91
C GLN A 53 -8.91 4.88 3.75
N LEU A 54 -9.89 4.61 4.59
CA LEU A 54 -11.18 5.31 4.56
C LEU A 54 -11.11 6.60 5.38
N THR A 55 -10.07 7.36 5.14
CA THR A 55 -9.78 8.63 5.82
C THR A 55 -9.20 9.62 4.84
N GLU A 56 -9.07 10.88 5.27
CA GLU A 56 -8.24 11.82 4.55
C GLU A 56 -6.76 11.41 4.66
N PRO A 57 -5.88 11.98 3.82
CA PRO A 57 -4.44 11.67 3.90
C PRO A 57 -3.91 11.83 5.32
N ARG A 58 -3.12 10.87 5.75
CA ARG A 58 -2.58 10.86 7.11
C ARG A 58 -1.16 10.31 7.11
N ASP A 59 -0.45 10.60 8.21
CA ASP A 59 0.97 10.29 8.36
C ASP A 59 1.25 8.80 8.59
N THR A 60 0.35 8.12 9.29
CA THR A 60 0.54 6.72 9.68
C THR A 60 -0.58 5.86 9.11
N ILE A 61 -0.21 4.78 8.45
CA ILE A 61 -1.16 3.78 7.98
C ILE A 61 -0.70 2.38 8.38
N PHE A 62 -1.63 1.45 8.38
CA PHE A 62 -1.39 0.08 8.86
C PHE A 62 -1.03 -0.87 7.73
N GLY A 63 -0.16 -1.84 8.04
CA GLY A 63 0.18 -2.92 7.14
C GLY A 63 0.14 -4.26 7.87
N ALA A 64 0.12 -5.33 7.10
CA ALA A 64 0.15 -6.70 7.61
C ALA A 64 1.26 -7.48 6.90
N GLY A 65 1.65 -8.63 7.48
CA GLY A 65 2.67 -9.46 6.88
C GLY A 65 4.08 -9.07 7.28
N TRP A 66 4.27 -8.69 8.53
CA TRP A 66 5.61 -8.32 9.03
C TRP A 66 6.65 -9.40 8.74
N ASP A 67 6.31 -10.68 8.88
CA ASP A 67 7.28 -11.76 8.67
C ASP A 67 7.84 -11.77 7.26
N ILE A 68 6.98 -11.61 6.27
CA ILE A 68 7.40 -11.59 4.87
C ILE A 68 8.25 -10.36 4.60
N LEU A 69 7.81 -9.21 5.13
CA LEU A 69 8.55 -7.96 4.97
C LEU A 69 9.93 -8.06 5.62
N GLU A 70 9.99 -8.59 6.84
CA GLU A 70 11.27 -8.75 7.55
C GLU A 70 12.24 -9.65 6.78
N LYS A 71 11.76 -10.79 6.29
CA LYS A 71 12.59 -11.68 5.48
C LYS A 71 13.12 -10.99 4.23
N THR A 72 12.26 -10.23 3.57
CA THR A 72 12.63 -9.49 2.37
C THR A 72 13.72 -8.47 2.66
N LEU A 73 13.57 -7.73 3.75
CA LEU A 73 14.57 -6.73 4.16
C LEU A 73 15.90 -7.39 4.56
N LYS A 74 15.84 -8.50 5.27
CA LYS A 74 17.05 -9.24 5.67
C LYS A 74 17.78 -9.82 4.47
N ALA A 75 17.06 -10.14 3.41
CA ALA A 75 17.66 -10.62 2.17
C ALA A 75 18.26 -9.49 1.32
N GLY A 76 18.15 -8.24 1.75
CA GLY A 76 18.73 -7.10 1.05
C GLY A 76 17.81 -6.37 0.09
N TYR A 77 16.54 -6.76 0.02
CA TYR A 77 15.59 -6.08 -0.84
C TYR A 77 15.05 -4.81 -0.18
N GLN A 78 14.60 -3.89 -1.00
CA GLN A 78 13.97 -2.66 -0.53
C GLN A 78 12.48 -2.87 -0.29
N ILE A 79 11.89 -1.96 0.48
CA ILE A 79 10.44 -1.93 0.66
C ILE A 79 9.82 -1.54 -0.67
N PRO A 80 8.78 -2.25 -1.14
CA PRO A 80 8.13 -1.91 -2.41
C PRO A 80 7.57 -0.50 -2.41
N PRO A 81 7.51 0.16 -3.57
CA PRO A 81 6.78 1.42 -3.69
C PRO A 81 5.34 1.26 -3.21
N LEU A 82 4.76 2.33 -2.72
CA LEU A 82 3.44 2.30 -2.09
C LEU A 82 2.48 3.25 -2.79
N ILE A 83 1.30 2.74 -3.13
CA ILE A 83 0.18 3.55 -3.59
C ILE A 83 -0.87 3.52 -2.49
N VAL A 84 -1.29 4.67 -2.00
CA VAL A 84 -2.34 4.76 -0.98
C VAL A 84 -3.56 5.45 -1.56
N ASN A 85 -4.68 4.75 -1.48
CA ASN A 85 -5.98 5.24 -1.89
C ASN A 85 -6.68 5.79 -0.65
N PHE A 86 -6.63 7.10 -0.45
CA PHE A 86 -7.31 7.77 0.66
C PHE A 86 -8.71 8.17 0.23
N LYS A 87 -9.71 7.66 0.92
CA LYS A 87 -11.12 7.94 0.63
C LYS A 87 -11.81 8.47 1.87
N SER A 88 -12.24 9.72 1.85
CA SER A 88 -13.13 10.26 2.86
C SER A 88 -14.47 10.60 2.19
N LYS A 89 -15.46 11.04 2.97
CA LYS A 89 -16.87 11.15 2.52
C LYS A 89 -17.07 11.59 1.06
N ASN A 90 -16.51 12.73 0.68
CA ASN A 90 -16.71 13.30 -0.66
C ASN A 90 -15.41 13.57 -1.39
N LYS A 91 -14.30 13.06 -0.86
CA LYS A 91 -12.98 13.29 -1.42
C LYS A 91 -12.22 12.01 -1.59
N GLN A 92 -11.42 11.95 -2.63
CA GLN A 92 -10.52 10.85 -2.85
C GLN A 92 -9.19 11.38 -3.35
N GLN A 93 -8.12 10.87 -2.78
CA GLN A 93 -6.78 11.19 -3.25
C GLN A 93 -5.96 9.92 -3.28
N ILE A 94 -5.38 9.60 -4.43
CA ILE A 94 -4.52 8.44 -4.59
C ILE A 94 -3.09 8.95 -4.70
N ARG A 95 -2.26 8.59 -3.73
CA ARG A 95 -0.86 9.03 -3.64
C ARG A 95 0.09 7.90 -3.97
N PHE A 96 1.16 8.23 -4.65
CA PHE A 96 2.24 7.31 -4.94
C PHE A 96 3.51 7.74 -4.20
N TYR A 97 4.02 6.85 -3.34
CA TYR A 97 5.27 7.03 -2.62
C TYR A 97 6.33 6.13 -3.28
N PRO A 98 7.21 6.71 -4.11
CA PRO A 98 8.16 5.88 -4.88
C PRO A 98 9.19 5.16 -4.01
N PHE A 99 9.50 5.71 -2.85
CA PHE A 99 10.51 5.13 -1.98
C PHE A 99 10.10 5.24 -0.52
N ILE A 100 10.08 4.10 0.16
CA ILE A 100 9.78 4.01 1.59
C ILE A 100 11.07 3.56 2.29
N PRO A 101 11.77 4.45 3.01
CA PRO A 101 12.94 4.06 3.80
C PRO A 101 12.57 3.11 4.95
N LYS A 102 13.49 2.26 5.34
CA LYS A 102 13.26 1.32 6.45
C LYS A 102 12.87 2.03 7.75
N ARG A 103 13.39 3.22 7.99
CA ARG A 103 13.06 3.99 9.20
C ARG A 103 11.59 4.38 9.29
N ASN A 104 10.88 4.33 8.16
CA ASN A 104 9.46 4.65 8.09
C ASN A 104 8.55 3.44 8.30
N ILE A 105 9.14 2.30 8.66
CA ILE A 105 8.39 1.08 8.98
C ILE A 105 8.63 0.76 10.45
N LYS A 106 7.52 0.54 11.19
CA LYS A 106 7.60 0.14 12.59
C LYS A 106 6.71 -1.06 12.84
N LYS A 107 7.28 -2.10 13.44
CA LYS A 107 6.54 -3.28 13.84
C LYS A 107 5.53 -2.90 14.92
N ARG A 108 4.29 -3.38 14.78
CA ARG A 108 3.27 -3.19 15.81
C ARG A 108 3.27 -4.35 16.77
N VAL A 109 3.15 -4.03 18.06
CA VAL A 109 2.94 -5.03 19.09
C VAL A 109 1.43 -5.07 19.38
N LEU A 110 0.81 -6.20 19.11
CA LEU A 110 -0.63 -6.40 19.37
C LEU A 110 -0.82 -7.17 20.66
N SER A 111 -1.92 -6.91 21.36
CA SER A 111 -2.27 -7.69 22.54
C SER A 111 -2.55 -9.14 22.15
N ARG A 112 -2.41 -10.07 23.11
CA ARG A 112 -2.66 -11.49 22.86
C ARG A 112 -4.07 -11.75 22.41
N THR A 113 -5.02 -10.90 22.81
CA THR A 113 -6.44 -11.06 22.48
C THR A 113 -6.81 -10.41 21.15
N ALA A 114 -5.90 -9.65 20.52
CA ALA A 114 -6.19 -9.03 19.25
C ALA A 114 -6.38 -10.09 18.16
N LYS A 115 -7.43 -9.93 17.37
CA LYS A 115 -7.75 -10.88 16.29
C LYS A 115 -6.62 -11.05 15.29
N ARG A 116 -5.79 -10.01 15.10
CA ARG A 116 -4.73 -10.01 14.12
C ARG A 116 -3.34 -10.19 14.72
N ALA A 117 -3.24 -10.62 15.96
CA ALA A 117 -1.96 -10.84 16.61
C ALA A 117 -1.05 -11.78 15.81
N ASN A 118 -1.64 -12.82 15.20
CA ASN A 118 -0.89 -13.82 14.43
C ASN A 118 -0.38 -13.30 13.08
N TYR A 119 -0.90 -12.17 12.60
CA TYR A 119 -0.50 -11.62 11.30
C TYR A 119 0.73 -10.73 11.40
N LYS A 120 1.16 -10.44 12.60
CA LYS A 120 2.34 -9.58 12.84
C LYS A 120 2.26 -8.30 12.03
N MET A 121 1.53 -7.35 12.57
CA MET A 121 1.25 -6.07 11.94
C MET A 121 2.44 -5.11 12.00
N PHE A 122 2.47 -4.16 11.10
CA PHE A 122 3.41 -3.06 11.15
C PHE A 122 2.71 -1.76 10.75
N ASN A 123 3.40 -0.63 10.94
CA ASN A 123 2.92 0.67 10.51
C ASN A 123 3.88 1.28 9.51
N TYR A 124 3.32 1.94 8.50
CA TYR A 124 4.05 2.97 7.77
C TYR A 124 3.91 4.25 8.56
N VAL A 125 5.03 4.89 8.93
CA VAL A 125 5.04 6.11 9.74
C VAL A 125 5.78 7.21 9.02
N GLY A 126 5.47 8.47 9.33
CA GLY A 126 6.17 9.61 8.76
C GLY A 126 5.89 9.83 7.27
N LEU A 127 4.78 9.32 6.76
CA LEU A 127 4.45 9.45 5.33
C LEU A 127 4.33 10.89 4.88
N SER A 128 3.87 11.79 5.77
CA SER A 128 3.72 13.21 5.42
C SER A 128 5.05 13.88 5.08
N LYS A 129 6.17 13.30 5.51
CA LYS A 129 7.51 13.84 5.24
C LYS A 129 8.21 13.17 4.06
N LEU A 130 7.59 12.15 3.47
CA LEU A 130 8.16 11.46 2.33
C LEU A 130 7.69 12.11 1.02
N PRO A 131 8.54 12.12 -0.01
CA PRO A 131 8.11 12.55 -1.33
C PRO A 131 6.98 11.67 -1.85
N TYR A 132 5.97 12.30 -2.44
CA TYR A 132 4.88 11.56 -3.06
C TYR A 132 4.34 12.32 -4.27
N PHE A 133 3.65 11.60 -5.13
CA PHE A 133 2.95 12.16 -6.28
C PHE A 133 1.46 11.88 -6.14
N ILE A 134 0.64 12.85 -6.52
CA ILE A 134 -0.80 12.65 -6.57
C ILE A 134 -1.13 12.05 -7.93
N LEU A 135 -1.63 10.82 -7.94
CA LEU A 135 -1.99 10.13 -9.18
C LEU A 135 -3.44 10.38 -9.58
N TYR A 136 -4.28 10.68 -8.60
CA TYR A 136 -5.69 10.98 -8.82
C TYR A 136 -6.21 11.81 -7.65
N GLU A 137 -7.08 12.78 -7.96
CA GLU A 137 -7.71 13.60 -6.94
C GLU A 137 -9.09 14.03 -7.43
N SER A 138 -10.09 13.78 -6.61
CA SER A 138 -11.47 14.21 -6.94
C SER A 138 -11.79 15.58 -6.34
#